data_b69b13d23922ead15e32e46f95b5b91e
#
_entry.id   b69b13d23922ead15e32e46f95b5b91e
#
_cell.length_a   1.000
_cell.length_b   1.000
_cell.length_c   1.000
_cell.angle_alpha   90.00
_cell.angle_beta   90.00
_cell.angle_gamma   90.00
#
_symmetry.space_group_name_H-M   'P 1'
#
loop_
_entity.id
_entity.type
_entity.pdbx_description
1 polymer ?
#
loop_
_entity_poly.entity_id
_entity_poly.type
_entity_poly.pdbx_seq_one_letter_code
_entity_poly.pdbx_strand_id
1 'polypeptide(L)'
;MKLIGIGILVVIATGSYYAYQSLIPVNVDYPVILVPENILIKTGQSSDGHYLFNHQSSRGGKQVPRSGMTSPTLTISKGNLVSFHIINEIKNTPNQKSIHNFNIDEFNVHSKDLGYFESQSINFLADKSGEYAYHCTLHPEMKGLLIIN
;
A
#
# COMPACT_ATOMS: atom_id res chain seq x y z
N MET A 1 18.07 14.51 40.88
CA MET A 1 18.54 13.38 40.05
C MET A 1 17.50 12.28 39.80
N LYS A 2 16.56 11.93 40.72
CA LYS A 2 15.55 10.88 40.50
C LYS A 2 14.54 11.14 39.40
N LEU A 3 14.10 12.40 39.19
CA LEU A 3 13.13 12.79 38.15
C LEU A 3 13.67 12.67 36.72
N ILE A 4 14.96 12.92 36.52
CA ILE A 4 15.61 12.81 35.20
C ILE A 4 15.68 11.33 34.78
N GLY A 5 15.98 10.41 35.71
CA GLY A 5 16.02 8.97 35.44
C GLY A 5 14.65 8.40 35.04
N ILE A 6 13.56 8.85 35.64
CA ILE A 6 12.19 8.43 35.29
C ILE A 6 11.83 8.93 33.89
N GLY A 7 12.14 10.18 33.56
CA GLY A 7 11.88 10.75 32.24
C GLY A 7 12.59 9.98 31.10
N ILE A 8 13.86 9.59 31.31
CA ILE A 8 14.62 8.81 30.32
C ILE A 8 14.02 7.40 30.14
N LEU A 9 13.64 6.73 31.22
CA LEU A 9 13.00 5.41 31.14
C LEU A 9 11.66 5.43 30.38
N VAL A 10 10.84 6.46 30.57
CA VAL A 10 9.57 6.63 29.84
C VAL A 10 9.83 6.83 28.35
N VAL A 11 10.80 7.68 27.98
CA VAL A 11 11.14 7.92 26.57
C VAL A 11 11.67 6.65 25.89
N ILE A 12 12.52 5.86 26.57
CA ILE A 12 13.02 4.60 26.03
C ILE A 12 11.87 3.58 25.86
N ALA A 13 11.01 3.45 26.85
CA ALA A 13 9.90 2.51 26.80
C ALA A 13 8.89 2.84 25.68
N THR A 14 8.52 4.11 25.54
CA THR A 14 7.63 4.56 24.46
C THR A 14 8.29 4.42 23.08
N GLY A 15 9.55 4.81 22.94
CA GLY A 15 10.29 4.64 21.67
C GLY A 15 10.41 3.18 21.25
N SER A 16 10.70 2.28 22.17
CA SER A 16 10.76 0.83 21.92
C SER A 16 9.39 0.25 21.53
N TYR A 17 8.31 0.72 22.14
CA TYR A 17 6.96 0.30 21.81
C TYR A 17 6.58 0.71 20.39
N TYR A 18 6.81 1.96 20.00
CA TYR A 18 6.52 2.42 18.64
C TYR A 18 7.38 1.72 17.60
N ALA A 19 8.66 1.48 17.88
CA ALA A 19 9.54 0.73 16.99
C ALA A 19 9.04 -0.72 16.79
N TYR A 20 8.59 -1.38 17.88
CA TYR A 20 7.99 -2.71 17.80
C TYR A 20 6.71 -2.72 16.94
N GLN A 21 5.80 -1.77 17.16
CA GLN A 21 4.55 -1.66 16.40
C GLN A 21 4.80 -1.43 14.89
N SER A 22 5.84 -0.70 14.52
CA SER A 22 6.17 -0.45 13.11
C SER A 22 6.64 -1.68 12.34
N LEU A 23 7.00 -2.78 13.03
CA LEU A 23 7.40 -4.05 12.44
C LEU A 23 6.20 -5.00 12.21
N ILE A 24 5.00 -4.63 12.65
CA ILE A 24 3.81 -5.45 12.50
C ILE A 24 3.09 -5.06 11.19
N PRO A 25 3.04 -5.96 10.20
CA PRO A 25 2.23 -5.76 8.98
C PRO A 25 0.74 -5.65 9.31
N VAL A 26 -0.04 -4.98 8.44
CA VAL A 26 -1.46 -4.70 8.70
C VAL A 26 -2.37 -5.93 8.78
N ASN A 27 -1.92 -7.07 8.27
CA ASN A 27 -2.71 -8.31 8.20
C ASN A 27 -2.30 -9.41 9.19
N VAL A 28 -1.32 -9.13 10.06
CA VAL A 28 -0.88 -10.06 11.12
C VAL A 28 -0.73 -9.32 12.44
N ASP A 29 -0.62 -10.03 13.55
CA ASP A 29 -0.54 -9.50 14.92
C ASP A 29 0.83 -9.69 15.59
N TYR A 30 1.84 -10.06 14.79
CA TYR A 30 3.21 -10.28 15.23
C TYR A 30 4.22 -9.52 14.35
N PRO A 31 5.40 -9.16 14.90
CA PRO A 31 6.42 -8.45 14.13
C PRO A 31 7.04 -9.36 13.07
N VAL A 32 7.25 -8.81 11.87
CA VAL A 32 7.91 -9.50 10.75
C VAL A 32 9.20 -8.78 10.42
N ILE A 33 10.34 -9.47 10.63
CA ILE A 33 11.68 -8.94 10.40
C ILE A 33 12.20 -9.51 9.08
N LEU A 34 11.74 -8.96 7.98
CA LEU A 34 12.17 -9.30 6.61
C LEU A 34 12.47 -8.02 5.85
N VAL A 35 13.30 -8.13 4.80
CA VAL A 35 13.49 -7.04 3.85
C VAL A 35 12.25 -6.97 2.94
N PRO A 36 11.49 -5.89 2.96
CA PRO A 36 10.26 -5.80 2.17
C PRO A 36 10.55 -5.71 0.67
N GLU A 37 9.68 -6.31 -0.12
CA GLU A 37 9.54 -5.99 -1.53
C GLU A 37 8.80 -4.66 -1.66
N ASN A 38 9.48 -3.64 -2.20
CA ASN A 38 8.88 -2.32 -2.37
C ASN A 38 8.16 -2.26 -3.71
N ILE A 39 6.87 -1.91 -3.68
CA ILE A 39 6.02 -1.71 -4.85
C ILE A 39 5.45 -0.31 -4.82
N LEU A 40 5.82 0.51 -5.80
CA LEU A 40 5.25 1.84 -5.97
C LEU A 40 3.94 1.74 -6.75
N ILE A 41 2.85 2.20 -6.15
CA ILE A 41 1.51 2.31 -6.74
C ILE A 41 1.21 3.78 -7.00
N LYS A 42 0.93 4.11 -8.24
CA LYS A 42 0.59 5.47 -8.67
C LYS A 42 -0.81 5.49 -9.25
N THR A 43 -1.58 6.52 -8.93
CA THR A 43 -2.81 6.76 -9.67
C THR A 43 -2.50 7.33 -11.05
N GLY A 44 -3.32 7.02 -12.03
CA GLY A 44 -3.21 7.48 -13.40
C GLY A 44 -4.56 7.60 -14.08
N GLN A 45 -4.56 8.19 -15.25
CA GLN A 45 -5.72 8.27 -16.11
C GLN A 45 -5.34 7.79 -17.51
N SER A 46 -6.18 6.94 -18.10
CA SER A 46 -6.02 6.48 -19.48
C SER A 46 -6.43 7.56 -20.47
N SER A 47 -6.12 7.38 -21.75
CA SER A 47 -6.43 8.33 -22.82
C SER A 47 -7.93 8.54 -23.04
N ASP A 48 -8.75 7.57 -22.65
CA ASP A 48 -10.22 7.60 -22.69
C ASP A 48 -10.85 8.11 -21.37
N GLY A 49 -10.04 8.60 -20.44
CA GLY A 49 -10.47 9.27 -19.23
C GLY A 49 -10.71 8.37 -18.03
N HIS A 50 -10.56 7.05 -18.14
CA HIS A 50 -10.74 6.12 -17.03
C HIS A 50 -9.59 6.19 -16.04
N TYR A 51 -9.89 6.16 -14.74
CA TYR A 51 -8.91 6.08 -13.68
C TYR A 51 -8.34 4.67 -13.55
N LEU A 52 -7.03 4.59 -13.26
CA LEU A 52 -6.32 3.33 -13.10
C LEU A 52 -5.16 3.46 -12.11
N PHE A 53 -4.67 2.33 -11.61
CA PHE A 53 -3.39 2.26 -10.93
C PHE A 53 -2.30 1.90 -11.95
N ASN A 54 -1.15 2.54 -11.82
CA ASN A 54 0.10 2.11 -12.41
C ASN A 54 1.01 1.60 -11.29
N HIS A 55 1.90 0.65 -11.59
CA HIS A 55 2.85 0.20 -10.60
C HIS A 55 4.27 0.13 -11.16
N GLN A 56 5.22 0.21 -10.25
CA GLN A 56 6.62 -0.03 -10.50
C GLN A 56 7.17 -0.86 -9.33
N SER A 57 7.62 -2.07 -9.60
CA SER A 57 8.28 -2.93 -8.61
C SER A 57 9.79 -2.70 -8.64
N SER A 58 10.43 -2.83 -7.48
CA SER A 58 11.89 -2.86 -7.35
C SER A 58 12.53 -4.08 -8.04
N ARG A 59 11.74 -5.13 -8.33
CA ARG A 59 12.19 -6.37 -8.98
C ARG A 59 11.90 -6.45 -10.48
N GLY A 60 11.29 -5.46 -11.09
CA GLY A 60 11.16 -5.37 -12.55
C GLY A 60 9.77 -5.05 -13.10
N GLY A 61 9.77 -4.57 -14.29
CA GLY A 61 8.78 -4.61 -15.34
C GLY A 61 7.47 -3.84 -15.16
N LYS A 62 7.09 -3.12 -16.21
CA LYS A 62 5.74 -2.61 -16.41
C LYS A 62 4.86 -3.81 -16.81
N GLN A 63 3.85 -4.12 -16.00
CA GLN A 63 2.92 -5.20 -16.31
C GLN A 63 1.69 -4.67 -17.08
N VAL A 64 1.17 -5.50 -17.98
CA VAL A 64 -0.01 -5.18 -18.79
C VAL A 64 -1.27 -5.54 -17.98
N PRO A 65 -2.34 -4.73 -18.05
CA PRO A 65 -3.62 -5.09 -17.45
C PRO A 65 -4.17 -6.40 -18.00
N ARG A 66 -4.78 -7.23 -17.14
CA ARG A 66 -5.53 -8.42 -17.55
C ARG A 66 -6.85 -7.98 -18.19
N SER A 67 -7.38 -8.76 -19.13
CA SER A 67 -8.68 -8.49 -19.77
C SER A 67 -9.77 -8.23 -18.72
N GLY A 68 -10.50 -7.11 -18.87
CA GLY A 68 -11.52 -6.67 -17.93
C GLY A 68 -11.02 -5.94 -16.69
N MET A 69 -9.71 -5.69 -16.57
CA MET A 69 -9.10 -4.85 -15.52
C MET A 69 -8.53 -3.58 -16.13
N THR A 70 -8.72 -2.44 -15.48
CA THR A 70 -8.14 -1.16 -15.89
C THR A 70 -6.70 -1.02 -15.40
N SER A 71 -6.36 -1.70 -14.31
CA SER A 71 -5.05 -1.64 -13.66
C SER A 71 -4.25 -2.94 -13.85
N PRO A 72 -2.91 -2.91 -13.82
CA PRO A 72 -2.06 -4.06 -14.10
C PRO A 72 -2.20 -5.18 -13.07
N THR A 73 -1.77 -6.38 -13.45
CA THR A 73 -1.63 -7.52 -12.53
C THR A 73 -0.35 -7.36 -11.72
N LEU A 74 -0.47 -7.46 -10.40
CA LEU A 74 0.66 -7.54 -9.47
C LEU A 74 0.96 -9.03 -9.19
N THR A 75 2.22 -9.43 -9.24
CA THR A 75 2.62 -10.80 -8.89
C THR A 75 3.65 -10.76 -7.77
N ILE A 76 3.37 -11.47 -6.69
CA ILE A 76 4.17 -11.49 -5.45
C ILE A 76 4.38 -12.96 -5.05
N SER A 77 5.55 -13.29 -4.51
CA SER A 77 5.79 -14.61 -3.95
C SER A 77 5.21 -14.73 -2.55
N LYS A 78 4.61 -15.89 -2.24
CA LYS A 78 4.13 -16.21 -0.90
C LYS A 78 5.27 -16.14 0.12
N GLY A 79 4.97 -15.61 1.29
CA GLY A 79 5.91 -15.40 2.37
C GLY A 79 6.69 -14.09 2.30
N ASN A 80 6.56 -13.31 1.20
CA ASN A 80 7.20 -12.00 1.12
C ASN A 80 6.51 -10.99 2.04
N LEU A 81 7.31 -10.21 2.76
CA LEU A 81 6.87 -8.94 3.31
C LEU A 81 6.84 -7.92 2.16
N VAL A 82 5.73 -7.25 1.96
CA VAL A 82 5.53 -6.27 0.88
C VAL A 82 5.26 -4.90 1.48
N SER A 83 5.93 -3.88 0.94
CA SER A 83 5.67 -2.49 1.24
C SER A 83 5.09 -1.80 0.01
N PHE A 84 3.79 -1.49 0.05
CA PHE A 84 3.16 -0.64 -0.95
C PHE A 84 3.43 0.83 -0.62
N HIS A 85 3.99 1.55 -1.56
CA HIS A 85 4.13 3.00 -1.55
C HIS A 85 3.11 3.58 -2.52
N ILE A 86 2.00 4.07 -1.98
CA ILE A 86 0.87 4.57 -2.76
C ILE A 86 0.98 6.09 -2.86
N ILE A 87 0.85 6.64 -4.08
CA ILE A 87 0.82 8.08 -4.32
C ILE A 87 -0.28 8.45 -5.31
N ASN A 88 -1.04 9.50 -5.00
CA ASN A 88 -1.99 10.07 -5.95
C ASN A 88 -1.32 11.16 -6.79
N GLU A 89 -1.04 10.87 -8.07
CA GLU A 89 -0.43 11.80 -9.03
C GLU A 89 -1.46 12.54 -9.91
N ILE A 90 -2.77 12.25 -9.77
CA ILE A 90 -3.81 12.90 -10.56
C ILE A 90 -4.09 14.30 -10.02
N LYS A 91 -3.94 15.31 -10.87
CA LYS A 91 -4.14 16.71 -10.51
C LYS A 91 -5.61 17.03 -10.24
N ASN A 92 -5.83 17.94 -9.31
CA ASN A 92 -7.14 18.56 -9.15
C ASN A 92 -7.53 19.35 -10.42
N THR A 93 -8.81 19.33 -10.74
CA THR A 93 -9.41 20.24 -11.73
C THR A 93 -10.11 21.39 -11.01
N PRO A 94 -10.48 22.50 -11.70
CA PRO A 94 -11.22 23.59 -11.08
C PRO A 94 -12.55 23.14 -10.41
N ASN A 95 -13.15 22.08 -10.94
CA ASN A 95 -14.49 21.61 -10.50
C ASN A 95 -14.44 20.32 -9.69
N GLN A 96 -13.29 19.65 -9.57
CA GLN A 96 -13.19 18.35 -8.91
C GLN A 96 -11.82 18.15 -8.25
N LYS A 97 -11.85 17.78 -6.98
CA LYS A 97 -10.67 17.30 -6.26
C LYS A 97 -10.39 15.85 -6.66
N SER A 98 -9.12 15.57 -6.92
CA SER A 98 -8.65 14.21 -7.11
C SER A 98 -8.48 13.53 -5.75
N ILE A 99 -9.25 12.49 -5.50
CA ILE A 99 -9.17 11.70 -4.26
C ILE A 99 -9.22 10.23 -4.64
N HIS A 100 -8.24 9.46 -4.21
CA HIS A 100 -8.13 8.02 -4.48
C HIS A 100 -7.64 7.26 -3.27
N ASN A 101 -8.02 5.99 -3.14
CA ASN A 101 -7.48 5.07 -2.15
C ASN A 101 -7.10 3.73 -2.79
N PHE A 102 -6.36 2.90 -2.07
CA PHE A 102 -5.90 1.59 -2.51
C PHE A 102 -6.23 0.54 -1.46
N ASN A 103 -6.94 -0.50 -1.86
CA ASN A 103 -7.45 -1.53 -0.95
C ASN A 103 -7.21 -2.93 -1.50
N ILE A 104 -6.88 -3.87 -0.60
CA ILE A 104 -6.88 -5.32 -0.81
C ILE A 104 -7.54 -5.92 0.43
N ASP A 105 -8.82 -6.24 0.33
CA ASP A 105 -9.66 -6.56 1.49
C ASP A 105 -9.19 -7.81 2.23
N GLU A 106 -8.76 -8.86 1.50
CA GLU A 106 -8.32 -10.13 2.07
C GLU A 106 -7.07 -10.00 2.96
N PHE A 107 -6.30 -8.95 2.79
CA PHE A 107 -5.08 -8.69 3.59
C PHE A 107 -5.21 -7.48 4.50
N ASN A 108 -6.42 -6.95 4.69
CA ASN A 108 -6.66 -5.75 5.49
C ASN A 108 -5.75 -4.56 5.08
N VAL A 109 -5.39 -4.50 3.79
CA VAL A 109 -4.64 -3.39 3.21
C VAL A 109 -5.62 -2.31 2.81
N HIS A 110 -5.67 -1.22 3.56
CA HIS A 110 -6.56 -0.08 3.31
C HIS A 110 -5.77 1.22 3.48
N SER A 111 -5.60 1.96 2.38
CA SER A 111 -5.06 3.31 2.49
C SER A 111 -6.14 4.29 2.92
N LYS A 112 -5.72 5.41 3.52
CA LYS A 112 -6.59 6.59 3.62
C LYS A 112 -6.93 7.12 2.23
N ASP A 113 -7.92 7.99 2.16
CA ASP A 113 -8.20 8.78 0.97
C ASP A 113 -7.06 9.76 0.72
N LEU A 114 -6.38 9.62 -0.41
CA LEU A 114 -5.21 10.39 -0.80
C LEU A 114 -5.62 11.49 -1.77
N GLY A 115 -5.43 12.75 -1.38
CA GLY A 115 -5.54 13.91 -2.27
C GLY A 115 -4.36 14.01 -3.23
N TYR A 116 -4.39 15.01 -4.14
CA TYR A 116 -3.32 15.24 -5.10
C TYR A 116 -1.95 15.37 -4.41
N PHE A 117 -0.97 14.59 -4.84
CA PHE A 117 0.39 14.49 -4.31
C PHE A 117 0.50 13.95 -2.87
N GLU A 118 -0.59 13.45 -2.30
CA GLU A 118 -0.52 12.72 -1.04
C GLU A 118 -0.07 11.29 -1.24
N SER A 119 0.64 10.75 -0.25
CA SER A 119 1.16 9.38 -0.27
C SER A 119 0.98 8.68 1.08
N GLN A 120 1.03 7.36 1.03
CA GLN A 120 1.03 6.48 2.20
C GLN A 120 1.81 5.21 1.90
N SER A 121 2.50 4.68 2.91
CA SER A 121 3.11 3.35 2.85
C SER A 121 2.34 2.39 3.73
N ILE A 122 2.14 1.16 3.24
CA ILE A 122 1.44 0.08 3.96
C ILE A 122 2.25 -1.20 3.77
N ASN A 123 2.54 -1.88 4.89
CA ASN A 123 3.23 -3.15 4.90
C ASN A 123 2.23 -4.28 5.14
N PHE A 124 2.29 -5.34 4.34
CA PHE A 124 1.53 -6.56 4.57
C PHE A 124 2.39 -7.80 4.29
N LEU A 125 2.03 -8.92 4.91
CA LEU A 125 2.66 -10.22 4.68
C LEU A 125 1.84 -11.00 3.66
N ALA A 126 2.46 -11.45 2.57
CA ALA A 126 1.81 -12.28 1.55
C ALA A 126 1.71 -13.74 2.03
N ASP A 127 0.91 -14.01 3.07
CA ASP A 127 0.84 -15.30 3.78
C ASP A 127 -0.04 -16.35 3.10
N LYS A 128 -0.87 -15.95 2.12
CA LYS A 128 -1.83 -16.83 1.44
C LYS A 128 -1.65 -16.77 -0.07
N SER A 129 -1.46 -17.92 -0.73
CA SER A 129 -1.47 -18.01 -2.20
C SER A 129 -2.88 -17.85 -2.75
N GLY A 130 -3.01 -17.23 -3.92
CA GLY A 130 -4.29 -17.03 -4.59
C GLY A 130 -4.31 -15.84 -5.53
N GLU A 131 -5.49 -15.56 -6.08
CA GLU A 131 -5.78 -14.37 -6.87
C GLU A 131 -6.74 -13.47 -6.09
N TYR A 132 -6.36 -12.22 -5.90
CA TYR A 132 -7.07 -11.24 -5.08
C TYR A 132 -7.28 -9.95 -5.87
N ALA A 133 -8.44 -9.31 -5.70
CA ALA A 133 -8.66 -8.00 -6.30
C ALA A 133 -8.00 -6.90 -5.46
N TYR A 134 -7.43 -5.90 -6.13
CA TYR A 134 -7.14 -4.62 -5.51
C TYR A 134 -7.95 -3.52 -6.20
N HIS A 135 -8.39 -2.51 -5.46
CA HIS A 135 -9.34 -1.53 -5.98
C HIS A 135 -9.28 -0.18 -5.25
N CYS A 136 -9.92 0.83 -5.87
CA CYS A 136 -10.28 2.09 -5.23
C CYS A 136 -11.77 2.07 -4.86
N THR A 137 -12.13 2.41 -3.61
CA THR A 137 -13.53 2.42 -3.18
C THR A 137 -14.33 3.58 -3.79
N LEU A 138 -13.65 4.65 -4.19
CA LEU A 138 -14.26 5.87 -4.76
C LEU A 138 -14.48 5.77 -6.28
N HIS A 139 -13.75 4.86 -6.96
CA HIS A 139 -13.78 4.69 -8.42
C HIS A 139 -13.86 3.21 -8.76
N PRO A 140 -15.07 2.64 -8.92
CA PRO A 140 -15.28 1.19 -9.10
C PRO A 140 -14.59 0.58 -10.33
N GLU A 141 -14.33 1.39 -11.36
CA GLU A 141 -13.57 0.99 -12.55
C GLU A 141 -12.08 0.80 -12.26
N MET A 142 -11.57 1.46 -11.22
CA MET A 142 -10.15 1.47 -10.86
C MET A 142 -9.79 0.22 -10.05
N LYS A 143 -9.59 -0.89 -10.74
CA LYS A 143 -9.32 -2.20 -10.14
C LYS A 143 -8.30 -3.01 -10.95
N GLY A 144 -7.59 -3.89 -10.25
CA GLY A 144 -6.62 -4.81 -10.82
C GLY A 144 -6.56 -6.12 -10.04
N LEU A 145 -5.60 -6.97 -10.40
CA LEU A 145 -5.43 -8.31 -9.84
C LEU A 145 -4.08 -8.40 -9.13
N LEU A 146 -4.09 -8.97 -7.93
CA LEU A 146 -2.93 -9.42 -7.19
C LEU A 146 -2.87 -10.94 -7.24
N ILE A 147 -1.76 -11.49 -7.72
CA ILE A 147 -1.46 -12.93 -7.71
C ILE A 147 -0.36 -13.19 -6.70
N ILE A 148 -0.61 -14.09 -5.75
CA ILE A 148 0.38 -14.58 -4.79
C ILE A 148 0.62 -16.07 -5.06
N ASN A 149 1.85 -16.44 -5.44
CA ASN A 149 2.26 -17.79 -5.85
C ASN A 149 3.47 -18.29 -5.03
#